data_3b75c576aac10babb8542434f72e729b
#
_entry.id   3b75c576aac10babb8542434f72e729b
#
_cell.length_a   1.000
_cell.length_b   1.000
_cell.length_c   1.000
_cell.angle_alpha   90.00
_cell.angle_beta   90.00
_cell.angle_gamma   90.00
#
_symmetry.space_group_name_H-M   'P 1'
#
loop_
_entity.id
_entity.type
_entity.pdbx_description
1 polymer ?
#
loop_
_entity_poly.entity_id
_entity_poly.type
_entity_poly.pdbx_seq_one_letter_code
_entity_poly.pdbx_strand_id
1 'polypeptide(L)'
;MKKSTADHMHRKRRKNNLVWLFALLGILVLFLGTILAFLIFSNLSSKPTETVQEVSAVNGTGIVLPSHFTERKITDPSTARDAINDVADTLGIVSVEDELGTADCSTVLGDTYYSFPQVYRGIPVYGRKVTVSADADSEAALLTSGFYPIENLSVEAKITQNDAEKIVAG
;
A
#
# COMPACT_ATOMS: atom_id res chain seq x y z
N MET A 1 -68.52 48.38 -22.11
CA MET A 1 -68.06 46.99 -22.03
C MET A 1 -66.58 46.89 -22.38
N LYS A 2 -65.67 47.13 -21.40
CA LYS A 2 -64.20 47.04 -21.57
C LYS A 2 -63.52 46.59 -20.28
N LYS A 3 -63.99 45.52 -19.62
CA LYS A 3 -63.43 45.04 -18.33
C LYS A 3 -62.99 43.56 -18.37
N SER A 4 -63.17 42.86 -19.49
CA SER A 4 -62.91 41.40 -19.54
C SER A 4 -61.51 40.95 -20.02
N THR A 5 -60.78 41.85 -20.71
CA THR A 5 -59.49 41.45 -21.33
C THR A 5 -58.28 41.57 -20.40
N ALA A 6 -58.33 42.43 -19.41
CA ALA A 6 -57.21 42.64 -18.49
C ALA A 6 -57.05 41.48 -17.47
N ASP A 7 -58.17 40.93 -17.03
CA ASP A 7 -58.16 39.82 -16.05
C ASP A 7 -57.59 38.49 -16.59
N HIS A 8 -57.77 38.27 -17.91
CA HIS A 8 -57.23 37.06 -18.56
C HIS A 8 -55.73 37.12 -18.76
N MET A 9 -55.13 38.28 -18.94
CA MET A 9 -53.67 38.41 -19.10
C MET A 9 -52.91 38.27 -17.78
N HIS A 10 -53.46 38.78 -16.68
CA HIS A 10 -52.83 38.62 -15.36
C HIS A 10 -52.84 37.17 -14.85
N ARG A 11 -53.91 36.40 -15.17
CA ARG A 11 -54.02 34.96 -14.79
C ARG A 11 -53.05 34.08 -15.57
N LYS A 12 -52.75 34.40 -16.84
CA LYS A 12 -51.81 33.65 -17.69
C LYS A 12 -50.36 33.87 -17.28
N ARG A 13 -49.98 35.09 -16.86
CA ARG A 13 -48.62 35.40 -16.33
C ARG A 13 -48.35 34.69 -15.02
N ARG A 14 -49.33 34.61 -14.12
CA ARG A 14 -49.18 33.95 -12.84
C ARG A 14 -48.99 32.44 -12.95
N LYS A 15 -49.63 31.77 -13.89
CA LYS A 15 -49.45 30.34 -14.17
C LYS A 15 -48.07 30.03 -14.73
N ASN A 16 -47.56 30.86 -15.63
CA ASN A 16 -46.22 30.65 -16.20
C ASN A 16 -45.11 30.82 -15.15
N ASN A 17 -45.25 31.78 -14.25
CA ASN A 17 -44.27 31.97 -13.15
C ASN A 17 -44.29 30.80 -12.18
N LEU A 18 -45.44 30.19 -11.91
CA LEU A 18 -45.54 29.02 -11.04
C LEU A 18 -44.89 27.79 -11.67
N VAL A 19 -45.10 27.57 -12.98
CA VAL A 19 -44.44 26.46 -13.70
C VAL A 19 -42.91 26.65 -13.73
N TRP A 20 -42.44 27.87 -13.95
CA TRP A 20 -41.02 28.19 -13.88
C TRP A 20 -40.43 27.97 -12.48
N LEU A 21 -41.18 28.31 -11.45
CA LEU A 21 -40.74 28.09 -10.04
C LEU A 21 -40.60 26.59 -9.72
N PHE A 22 -41.53 25.77 -10.20
CA PHE A 22 -41.43 24.31 -10.03
C PHE A 22 -40.27 23.70 -10.84
N ALA A 23 -40.02 24.22 -12.06
CA ALA A 23 -38.88 23.80 -12.88
C ALA A 23 -37.54 24.14 -12.19
N LEU A 24 -37.39 25.34 -11.65
CA LEU A 24 -36.20 25.74 -10.88
C LEU A 24 -36.00 24.92 -9.59
N LEU A 25 -37.11 24.64 -8.87
CA LEU A 25 -37.05 23.81 -7.68
C LEU A 25 -36.63 22.37 -8.03
N GLY A 26 -37.13 21.81 -9.12
CA GLY A 26 -36.74 20.47 -9.61
C GLY A 26 -35.24 20.38 -9.96
N ILE A 27 -34.72 21.40 -10.64
CA ILE A 27 -33.28 21.50 -10.96
C ILE A 27 -32.45 21.62 -9.70
N LEU A 28 -32.88 22.41 -8.70
CA LEU A 28 -32.19 22.55 -7.43
C LEU A 28 -32.10 21.21 -6.66
N VAL A 29 -33.20 20.44 -6.61
CA VAL A 29 -33.25 19.14 -5.95
C VAL A 29 -32.33 18.13 -6.65
N LEU A 30 -32.27 18.14 -7.98
CA LEU A 30 -31.35 17.29 -8.75
C LEU A 30 -29.89 17.66 -8.46
N PHE A 31 -29.57 18.95 -8.39
CA PHE A 31 -28.21 19.41 -8.04
C PHE A 31 -27.80 19.03 -6.61
N LEU A 32 -28.69 19.20 -5.64
CA LEU A 32 -28.42 18.76 -4.26
C LEU A 32 -28.25 17.23 -4.18
N GLY A 33 -29.06 16.47 -4.92
CA GLY A 33 -28.95 15.01 -4.97
C GLY A 33 -27.61 14.53 -5.55
N THR A 34 -27.11 15.18 -6.62
CA THR A 34 -25.82 14.84 -7.21
C THR A 34 -24.64 15.21 -6.29
N ILE A 35 -24.70 16.35 -5.61
CA ILE A 35 -23.68 16.75 -4.63
C ILE A 35 -23.66 15.78 -3.45
N LEU A 36 -24.82 15.39 -2.92
CA LEU A 36 -24.91 14.43 -1.83
C LEU A 36 -24.39 13.05 -2.24
N ALA A 37 -24.74 12.57 -3.44
CA ALA A 37 -24.22 11.32 -3.99
C ALA A 37 -22.71 11.37 -4.17
N PHE A 38 -22.14 12.50 -4.64
CA PHE A 38 -20.70 12.69 -4.77
C PHE A 38 -19.99 12.69 -3.40
N LEU A 39 -20.56 13.35 -2.38
CA LEU A 39 -20.01 13.36 -1.03
C LEU A 39 -20.06 11.97 -0.37
N ILE A 40 -21.11 11.19 -0.60
CA ILE A 40 -21.22 9.82 -0.12
C ILE A 40 -20.18 8.95 -0.83
N PHE A 41 -20.05 9.07 -2.15
CA PHE A 41 -19.10 8.30 -2.94
C PHE A 41 -17.64 8.64 -2.58
N SER A 42 -17.30 9.90 -2.35
CA SER A 42 -15.97 10.33 -1.92
C SER A 42 -15.63 9.85 -0.50
N ASN A 43 -16.61 9.72 0.40
CA ASN A 43 -16.41 9.13 1.73
C ASN A 43 -16.31 7.59 1.72
N LEU A 44 -16.93 6.92 0.74
CA LEU A 44 -16.76 5.46 0.57
C LEU A 44 -15.45 5.10 -0.12
N SER A 45 -14.80 6.07 -0.79
CA SER A 45 -13.49 5.89 -1.46
C SER A 45 -12.30 6.24 -0.56
N SER A 46 -12.51 6.47 0.75
CA SER A 46 -11.41 6.49 1.71
C SER A 46 -10.85 5.06 1.75
N LYS A 47 -9.70 4.87 1.10
CA LYS A 47 -8.88 3.65 1.24
C LYS A 47 -8.81 3.31 2.74
N PRO A 48 -9.08 2.06 3.14
CA PRO A 48 -8.77 1.66 4.50
C PRO A 48 -7.29 1.97 4.73
N THR A 49 -6.98 2.70 5.79
CA THR A 49 -5.62 2.83 6.28
C THR A 49 -5.26 1.44 6.76
N GLU A 50 -4.58 0.66 5.91
CA GLU A 50 -4.08 -0.65 6.27
C GLU A 50 -3.07 -0.48 7.39
N THR A 51 -3.41 -1.01 8.53
CA THR A 51 -2.62 -0.90 9.74
C THR A 51 -1.38 -1.78 9.58
N VAL A 52 -0.20 -1.20 9.70
CA VAL A 52 1.04 -1.97 9.87
C VAL A 52 0.85 -2.91 11.05
N GLN A 53 0.78 -4.22 10.80
CA GLN A 53 0.73 -5.21 11.86
C GLN A 53 2.16 -5.57 12.27
N GLU A 54 2.57 -5.08 13.41
CA GLU A 54 3.78 -5.53 14.06
C GLU A 54 3.53 -6.91 14.68
N VAL A 55 4.09 -7.95 14.06
CA VAL A 55 4.03 -9.31 14.60
C VAL A 55 5.24 -9.52 15.50
N SER A 56 5.02 -9.47 16.80
CA SER A 56 6.05 -9.89 17.78
C SER A 56 6.26 -11.40 17.67
N ALA A 57 7.27 -11.82 16.91
CA ALA A 57 7.75 -13.19 16.94
C ALA A 57 8.54 -13.42 18.23
N VAL A 58 8.48 -14.64 18.75
CA VAL A 58 9.05 -15.07 20.05
C VAL A 58 10.54 -14.70 20.26
N ASN A 59 11.27 -14.28 19.20
CA ASN A 59 12.67 -13.88 19.24
C ASN A 59 13.05 -12.75 18.28
N GLY A 60 12.14 -11.81 18.01
CA GLY A 60 12.44 -10.65 17.16
C GLY A 60 11.18 -10.00 16.63
N THR A 61 11.23 -8.70 16.48
CA THR A 61 10.16 -7.92 15.89
C THR A 61 10.11 -8.22 14.40
N GLY A 62 9.10 -8.95 13.94
CA GLY A 62 8.78 -9.11 12.52
C GLY A 62 7.82 -8.04 12.10
N ILE A 63 8.04 -7.41 10.94
CA ILE A 63 7.12 -6.44 10.35
C ILE A 63 6.36 -7.11 9.22
N VAL A 64 5.05 -6.92 9.17
CA VAL A 64 4.19 -7.37 8.09
C VAL A 64 3.46 -6.16 7.52
N LEU A 65 3.67 -5.89 6.24
CA LEU A 65 2.93 -4.89 5.49
C LEU A 65 1.96 -5.62 4.56
N PRO A 66 0.66 -5.31 4.65
CA PRO A 66 -0.36 -5.93 3.81
C PRO A 66 -0.27 -5.45 2.35
N SER A 67 -1.20 -5.92 1.51
CA SER A 67 -1.29 -5.56 0.10
C SER A 67 -1.29 -4.04 -0.13
N HIS A 68 -0.78 -3.62 -1.29
CA HIS A 68 -0.70 -2.21 -1.70
C HIS A 68 0.22 -1.32 -0.83
N PHE A 69 1.23 -1.89 -0.17
CA PHE A 69 2.25 -1.12 0.55
C PHE A 69 3.13 -0.26 -0.39
N THR A 70 3.08 -0.53 -1.70
CA THR A 70 3.66 0.26 -2.78
C THR A 70 2.71 0.30 -3.98
N GLU A 71 2.78 1.36 -4.80
CA GLU A 71 2.03 1.48 -6.06
C GLU A 71 2.80 0.84 -7.25
N ARG A 72 3.98 0.26 -6.99
CA ARG A 72 4.81 -0.35 -8.04
C ARG A 72 4.28 -1.72 -8.44
N LYS A 73 4.39 -2.02 -9.74
CA LYS A 73 4.28 -3.39 -10.22
C LYS A 73 5.57 -4.15 -9.90
N ILE A 74 5.43 -5.38 -9.41
CA ILE A 74 6.54 -6.24 -8.99
C ILE A 74 6.64 -7.40 -9.98
N THR A 75 7.52 -7.26 -10.95
CA THR A 75 7.68 -8.20 -12.08
C THR A 75 8.96 -9.01 -12.03
N ASP A 76 9.93 -8.54 -11.26
CA ASP A 76 11.29 -9.09 -11.20
C ASP A 76 11.98 -8.71 -9.87
N PRO A 77 13.16 -9.29 -9.55
CA PRO A 77 13.90 -8.97 -8.33
C PRO A 77 14.27 -7.49 -8.16
N SER A 78 14.47 -6.76 -9.27
CA SER A 78 14.81 -5.32 -9.19
C SER A 78 13.61 -4.51 -8.74
N THR A 79 12.45 -4.73 -9.35
CA THR A 79 11.21 -4.04 -8.96
C THR A 79 10.74 -4.43 -7.56
N ALA A 80 11.00 -5.68 -7.12
CA ALA A 80 10.77 -6.11 -5.74
C ALA A 80 11.70 -5.38 -4.75
N ARG A 81 12.98 -5.18 -5.10
CA ARG A 81 13.95 -4.41 -4.32
C ARG A 81 13.53 -2.94 -4.21
N ASP A 82 13.08 -2.35 -5.33
CA ASP A 82 12.55 -0.98 -5.34
C ASP A 82 11.32 -0.84 -4.42
N ALA A 83 10.44 -1.84 -4.41
CA ALA A 83 9.28 -1.87 -3.53
C ALA A 83 9.68 -1.92 -2.03
N ILE A 84 10.74 -2.65 -1.68
CA ILE A 84 11.31 -2.63 -0.33
C ILE A 84 11.90 -1.25 -0.01
N ASN A 85 12.57 -0.62 -0.97
CA ASN A 85 13.15 0.71 -0.79
C ASN A 85 12.08 1.79 -0.52
N ASP A 86 10.89 1.68 -1.10
CA ASP A 86 9.78 2.59 -0.84
C ASP A 86 9.33 2.58 0.64
N VAL A 87 9.61 1.50 1.38
CA VAL A 87 9.23 1.31 2.79
C VAL A 87 10.41 1.04 3.71
N ALA A 88 11.65 1.29 3.26
CA ALA A 88 12.88 0.97 3.97
C ALA A 88 12.93 1.56 5.38
N ASP A 89 12.51 2.81 5.54
CA ASP A 89 12.44 3.49 6.85
C ASP A 89 11.54 2.75 7.84
N THR A 90 10.39 2.25 7.36
CA THR A 90 9.46 1.46 8.20
C THR A 90 10.08 0.14 8.64
N LEU A 91 10.94 -0.44 7.81
CA LEU A 91 11.63 -1.71 8.09
C LEU A 91 12.92 -1.53 8.93
N GLY A 92 13.37 -0.30 9.14
CA GLY A 92 14.63 0.02 9.80
C GLY A 92 15.85 -0.28 8.93
N ILE A 93 15.71 -0.31 7.60
CA ILE A 93 16.77 -0.54 6.62
C ILE A 93 17.34 0.83 6.21
N VAL A 94 18.65 1.00 6.33
CA VAL A 94 19.35 2.24 5.95
C VAL A 94 19.74 2.22 4.47
N SER A 95 20.19 1.07 3.98
CA SER A 95 20.61 0.88 2.59
C SER A 95 20.13 -0.49 2.10
N VAL A 96 19.09 -0.51 1.30
CA VAL A 96 18.56 -1.76 0.71
C VAL A 96 19.62 -2.47 -0.13
N GLU A 97 20.49 -1.72 -0.81
CA GLU A 97 21.54 -2.26 -1.68
C GLU A 97 22.66 -2.95 -0.88
N ASP A 98 23.05 -2.36 0.28
CA ASP A 98 24.15 -2.87 1.08
C ASP A 98 23.73 -3.89 2.14
N GLU A 99 22.46 -3.84 2.56
CA GLU A 99 21.94 -4.65 3.70
C GLU A 99 21.08 -5.84 3.26
N LEU A 100 20.70 -5.92 1.98
CA LEU A 100 19.99 -7.06 1.41
C LEU A 100 20.79 -7.71 0.28
N GLY A 101 20.91 -9.02 0.34
CA GLY A 101 21.58 -9.84 -0.67
C GLY A 101 20.75 -10.06 -1.94
N THR A 102 21.19 -10.99 -2.76
CA THR A 102 20.47 -11.41 -3.98
C THR A 102 19.17 -12.11 -3.62
N ALA A 103 18.10 -11.83 -4.36
CA ALA A 103 16.81 -12.46 -4.14
C ALA A 103 16.80 -13.94 -4.55
N ASP A 104 16.20 -14.77 -3.72
CA ASP A 104 15.65 -16.06 -4.11
C ASP A 104 14.22 -15.87 -4.58
N CYS A 105 13.87 -16.44 -5.75
CA CYS A 105 12.55 -16.29 -6.36
C CYS A 105 11.82 -17.64 -6.39
N SER A 106 10.52 -17.62 -6.03
CA SER A 106 9.65 -18.79 -6.13
C SER A 106 8.23 -18.37 -6.49
N THR A 107 7.51 -19.23 -7.23
CA THR A 107 6.09 -18.99 -7.57
C THR A 107 5.24 -20.12 -6.98
N VAL A 108 4.21 -19.76 -6.23
CA VAL A 108 3.29 -20.70 -5.58
C VAL A 108 1.86 -20.21 -5.78
N LEU A 109 1.00 -21.05 -6.35
CA LEU A 109 -0.42 -20.78 -6.57
C LEU A 109 -0.73 -19.50 -7.37
N GLY A 110 0.21 -19.06 -8.20
CA GLY A 110 0.07 -17.83 -9.01
C GLY A 110 0.77 -16.61 -8.43
N ASP A 111 1.08 -16.62 -7.15
CA ASP A 111 1.85 -15.54 -6.50
C ASP A 111 3.36 -15.79 -6.65
N THR A 112 4.12 -14.73 -6.88
CA THR A 112 5.58 -14.78 -6.95
C THR A 112 6.19 -14.13 -5.71
N TYR A 113 7.13 -14.86 -5.10
CA TYR A 113 7.83 -14.48 -3.89
C TYR A 113 9.28 -14.14 -4.19
N TYR A 114 9.72 -12.97 -3.74
CA TYR A 114 11.10 -12.49 -3.81
C TYR A 114 11.65 -12.38 -2.41
N SER A 115 12.56 -13.27 -2.01
CA SER A 115 13.14 -13.33 -0.67
C SER A 115 14.59 -12.83 -0.70
N PHE A 116 14.84 -11.74 -0.01
CA PHE A 116 16.17 -11.10 0.10
C PHE A 116 16.78 -11.43 1.45
N PRO A 117 17.87 -12.21 1.54
CA PRO A 117 18.56 -12.44 2.80
C PRO A 117 19.18 -11.13 3.30
N GLN A 118 19.13 -10.91 4.61
CA GLN A 118 19.85 -9.80 5.24
C GLN A 118 21.36 -10.03 5.13
N VAL A 119 22.10 -8.98 4.85
CA VAL A 119 23.56 -8.98 4.78
C VAL A 119 24.09 -7.90 5.72
N TYR A 120 25.17 -8.19 6.42
CA TYR A 120 25.90 -7.22 7.22
C TYR A 120 27.37 -7.23 6.84
N ARG A 121 27.87 -6.14 6.30
CA ARG A 121 29.26 -6.00 5.79
C ARG A 121 29.66 -7.16 4.86
N GLY A 122 28.77 -7.56 3.96
CA GLY A 122 28.97 -8.63 2.99
C GLY A 122 28.78 -10.05 3.54
N ILE A 123 28.41 -10.22 4.82
CA ILE A 123 28.18 -11.52 5.44
C ILE A 123 26.68 -11.75 5.61
N PRO A 124 26.09 -12.85 5.09
CA PRO A 124 24.70 -13.17 5.30
C PRO A 124 24.34 -13.35 6.79
N VAL A 125 23.24 -12.75 7.23
CA VAL A 125 22.73 -12.89 8.59
C VAL A 125 21.78 -14.08 8.64
N TYR A 126 22.17 -15.11 9.36
CA TYR A 126 21.42 -16.38 9.41
C TYR A 126 19.96 -16.19 9.86
N GLY A 127 19.03 -16.74 9.07
CA GLY A 127 17.61 -16.72 9.38
C GLY A 127 16.93 -15.36 9.24
N ARG A 128 17.62 -14.32 8.74
CA ARG A 128 17.08 -12.98 8.54
C ARG A 128 16.88 -12.69 7.07
N LYS A 129 15.67 -12.25 6.71
CA LYS A 129 15.32 -11.90 5.33
C LYS A 129 14.14 -10.95 5.28
N VAL A 130 13.99 -10.30 4.14
CA VAL A 130 12.78 -9.56 3.73
C VAL A 130 12.18 -10.31 2.55
N THR A 131 10.88 -10.57 2.58
CA THR A 131 10.17 -11.24 1.48
C THR A 131 9.04 -10.36 0.99
N VAL A 132 8.99 -10.13 -0.30
CA VAL A 132 7.90 -9.46 -1.01
C VAL A 132 7.17 -10.48 -1.85
N SER A 133 5.85 -10.50 -1.81
CA SER A 133 5.04 -11.27 -2.74
C SER A 133 4.27 -10.36 -3.68
N ALA A 134 4.20 -10.79 -4.93
CA ALA A 134 3.36 -10.20 -5.97
C ALA A 134 2.29 -11.21 -6.38
N ASP A 135 1.08 -10.73 -6.61
CA ASP A 135 -0.02 -11.55 -7.14
C ASP A 135 0.11 -11.80 -8.66
N ALA A 136 -0.89 -12.46 -9.25
CA ALA A 136 -0.92 -12.77 -10.67
C ALA A 136 -0.95 -11.53 -11.59
N ASP A 137 -1.41 -10.38 -11.06
CA ASP A 137 -1.44 -9.10 -11.77
C ASP A 137 -0.18 -8.25 -11.49
N SER A 138 0.81 -8.84 -10.80
CA SER A 138 2.05 -8.19 -10.37
C SER A 138 1.84 -7.04 -9.37
N GLU A 139 0.70 -7.02 -8.67
CA GLU A 139 0.46 -6.09 -7.57
C GLU A 139 1.15 -6.58 -6.29
N ALA A 140 1.56 -5.64 -5.44
CA ALA A 140 2.12 -5.97 -4.13
C ALA A 140 1.06 -6.64 -3.24
N ALA A 141 1.23 -7.92 -2.94
CA ALA A 141 0.28 -8.71 -2.15
C ALA A 141 0.64 -8.71 -0.65
N LEU A 142 1.92 -8.87 -0.32
CA LEU A 142 2.40 -8.91 1.07
C LEU A 142 3.89 -8.60 1.14
N LEU A 143 4.31 -7.91 2.20
CA LEU A 143 5.71 -7.84 2.59
C LEU A 143 5.86 -8.38 4.02
N THR A 144 6.82 -9.27 4.21
CA THR A 144 7.24 -9.74 5.54
C THR A 144 8.72 -9.44 5.75
N SER A 145 9.06 -8.86 6.90
CA SER A 145 10.44 -8.52 7.25
C SER A 145 10.83 -9.15 8.57
N GLY A 146 11.90 -9.93 8.54
CA GLY A 146 12.64 -10.35 9.72
C GLY A 146 13.96 -9.59 9.85
N PHE A 147 14.09 -8.45 9.18
CA PHE A 147 15.30 -7.61 9.27
C PHE A 147 15.55 -7.15 10.70
N TYR A 148 16.83 -7.13 11.09
CA TYR A 148 17.26 -6.66 12.39
C TYR A 148 18.46 -5.72 12.21
N PRO A 149 18.35 -4.44 12.62
CA PRO A 149 19.46 -3.51 12.53
C PRO A 149 20.66 -4.00 13.35
N ILE A 150 21.82 -4.12 12.72
CA ILE A 150 23.06 -4.57 13.35
C ILE A 150 24.03 -3.39 13.39
N GLU A 151 24.40 -2.95 14.57
CA GLU A 151 25.35 -1.87 14.77
C GLU A 151 26.64 -2.39 15.42
N ASN A 152 27.77 -1.91 14.91
CA ASN A 152 29.10 -2.08 15.54
C ASN A 152 29.54 -3.52 15.83
N LEU A 153 28.99 -4.52 15.08
CA LEU A 153 29.47 -5.89 15.19
C LEU A 153 30.79 -6.06 14.41
N SER A 154 31.83 -6.63 15.05
CA SER A 154 33.04 -7.04 14.34
C SER A 154 32.77 -8.27 13.49
N VAL A 155 33.19 -8.24 12.22
CA VAL A 155 33.14 -9.37 11.29
C VAL A 155 34.49 -10.06 11.10
N GLU A 156 35.49 -9.69 11.88
CA GLU A 156 36.81 -10.34 11.87
C GLU A 156 36.72 -11.72 12.48
N ALA A 157 37.13 -12.74 11.72
CA ALA A 157 37.20 -14.12 12.21
C ALA A 157 38.30 -14.23 13.28
N LYS A 158 37.92 -14.74 14.47
CA LYS A 158 38.88 -14.97 15.58
C LYS A 158 39.52 -16.36 15.57
N ILE A 159 38.97 -17.26 14.75
CA ILE A 159 39.49 -18.62 14.56
C ILE A 159 39.63 -18.91 13.08
N THR A 160 40.53 -19.79 12.70
CA THR A 160 40.65 -20.23 11.32
C THR A 160 39.53 -21.20 10.94
N GLN A 161 39.28 -21.38 9.65
CA GLN A 161 38.32 -22.36 9.17
C GLN A 161 38.64 -23.77 9.71
N ASN A 162 39.91 -24.17 9.65
CA ASN A 162 40.36 -25.49 10.12
C ASN A 162 40.11 -25.70 11.64
N ASP A 163 40.25 -24.65 12.44
CA ASP A 163 39.95 -24.75 13.89
C ASP A 163 38.44 -24.83 14.13
N ALA A 164 37.64 -24.08 13.35
CA ALA A 164 36.18 -24.19 13.39
C ALA A 164 35.69 -25.58 13.01
N GLU A 165 36.24 -26.18 11.95
CA GLU A 165 35.92 -27.53 11.49
C GLU A 165 36.23 -28.58 12.58
N LYS A 166 37.39 -28.48 13.28
CA LYS A 166 37.74 -29.36 14.38
C LYS A 166 36.77 -29.26 15.56
N ILE A 167 36.31 -28.05 15.89
CA ILE A 167 35.33 -27.81 16.96
C ILE A 167 33.98 -28.47 16.66
N VAL A 168 33.55 -28.40 15.40
CA VAL A 168 32.26 -28.97 14.96
C VAL A 168 32.34 -30.50 14.81
N ALA A 169 33.49 -31.05 14.41
CA ALA A 169 33.70 -32.49 14.19
C ALA A 169 33.97 -33.31 15.48
N GLY A 170 34.30 -32.65 16.58
CA GLY A 170 34.59 -33.28 17.87
C GLY A 170 33.38 -33.46 18.72
#